data_5edff3befff0d55fd88352b53bdbaf9f
#
_entry.id   5edff3befff0d55fd88352b53bdbaf9f
#
_cell.length_a   1.000
_cell.length_b   1.000
_cell.length_c   1.000
_cell.angle_alpha   90.00
_cell.angle_beta   90.00
_cell.angle_gamma   90.00
#
_symmetry.space_group_name_H-M   'P 1'
#
loop_
_entity.id
_entity.type
_entity.pdbx_description
1 polymer ?
#
loop_
_entity_poly.entity_id
_entity_poly.type
_entity_poly.pdbx_seq_one_letter_code
_entity_poly.pdbx_strand_id
1 'polypeptide(L)'
;MTFDHDGDEGLAAALFEVARVRYAAFHARFGRDPEPHEPLLFDPMQDNPTPATMSERMVQVAEAARAVNVDASLIMQILGLGWVQ
;
A
#
# COMPACT_ATOMS: atom_id res chain seq x y z
N MET A 1 -20.21 8.19 20.50
CA MET A 1 -19.91 7.96 20.33
C MET A 1 -18.92 7.75 20.19
N THR A 2 -18.61 7.53 19.97
CA THR A 2 -17.81 7.55 19.86
C THR A 2 -16.97 6.78 19.62
N PHE A 3 -16.83 6.29 19.60
CA PHE A 3 -16.25 5.51 19.49
C PHE A 3 -15.36 5.07 18.82
N ASP A 4 -15.00 4.68 18.72
CA ASP A 4 -14.44 4.08 17.72
C ASP A 4 -13.66 4.89 16.89
N HIS A 5 -13.62 6.13 17.18
CA HIS A 5 -12.83 7.01 16.63
C HIS A 5 -11.38 6.62 16.67
N ASP A 6 -10.83 6.14 17.76
CA ASP A 6 -9.42 5.79 17.89
C ASP A 6 -9.04 4.67 16.93
N GLY A 7 -9.92 3.71 16.74
CA GLY A 7 -9.67 2.63 15.82
C GLY A 7 -9.60 3.11 14.39
N ASP A 8 -10.51 3.99 14.01
CA ASP A 8 -10.54 4.52 12.66
C ASP A 8 -9.32 5.37 12.38
N GLU A 9 -8.92 6.17 13.34
CA GLU A 9 -7.76 7.02 13.16
C GLU A 9 -6.49 6.19 13.03
N GLY A 10 -6.35 5.15 13.84
CA GLY A 10 -5.19 4.28 13.75
C GLY A 10 -5.12 3.58 12.42
N LEU A 11 -6.27 3.15 11.92
CA LEU A 11 -6.33 2.48 10.64
C LEU A 11 -5.99 3.42 9.49
N ALA A 12 -6.54 4.62 9.51
CA ALA A 12 -6.24 5.61 8.49
C ALA A 12 -4.76 5.99 8.52
N ALA A 13 -4.18 6.12 9.70
CA ALA A 13 -2.77 6.44 9.82
C ALA A 13 -1.91 5.31 9.27
N ALA A 14 -2.29 4.06 9.52
CA ALA A 14 -1.55 2.91 9.03
C ALA A 14 -1.59 2.87 7.50
N LEU A 15 -2.75 3.10 6.91
CA LEU A 15 -2.88 3.12 5.46
C LEU A 15 -2.06 4.26 4.86
N PHE A 16 -2.08 5.40 5.51
CA PHE A 16 -1.33 6.56 5.05
C PHE A 16 0.18 6.27 5.06
N GLU A 17 0.67 5.61 6.11
CA GLU A 17 2.09 5.28 6.20
C GLU A 17 2.50 4.29 5.11
N VAL A 18 1.68 3.28 4.86
CA VAL A 18 1.95 2.33 3.78
C VAL A 18 1.94 3.04 2.43
N ALA A 19 0.95 3.91 2.22
CA ALA A 19 0.87 4.66 0.98
C ALA A 19 2.10 5.54 0.78
N ARG A 20 2.58 6.16 1.86
CA ARG A 20 3.76 7.01 1.80
C ARG A 20 4.98 6.23 1.35
N VAL A 21 5.15 5.01 1.87
CA VAL A 21 6.26 4.16 1.46
C VAL A 21 6.15 3.81 -0.02
N ARG A 22 4.95 3.47 -0.47
CA ARG A 22 4.76 3.12 -1.87
C ARG A 22 4.90 4.32 -2.79
N TYR A 23 4.51 5.50 -2.32
CA TYR A 23 4.69 6.73 -3.06
C TYR A 23 6.17 6.99 -3.30
N ALA A 24 6.98 6.80 -2.25
CA ALA A 24 8.42 6.96 -2.36
C ALA A 24 9.03 5.91 -3.29
N ALA A 25 8.51 4.68 -3.25
CA ALA A 25 8.98 3.62 -4.14
C ALA A 25 8.68 3.96 -5.60
N PHE A 26 7.50 4.53 -5.86
CA PHE A 26 7.15 4.96 -7.21
C PHE A 26 8.12 6.04 -7.69
N HIS A 27 8.38 7.03 -6.85
CA HIS A 27 9.28 8.10 -7.20
C HIS A 27 10.68 7.56 -7.50
N ALA A 28 11.14 6.62 -6.69
CA ALA A 28 12.46 6.02 -6.88
C ALA A 28 12.53 5.24 -8.20
N ARG A 29 11.43 4.57 -8.56
CA ARG A 29 11.42 3.74 -9.76
C ARG A 29 11.28 4.54 -11.05
N PHE A 30 10.40 5.55 -11.02
CA PHE A 30 10.06 6.28 -12.25
C PHE A 30 10.59 7.70 -12.30
N GLY A 31 11.22 8.18 -11.23
CA GLY A 31 11.85 9.50 -11.20
C GLY A 31 10.87 10.65 -11.09
N ARG A 32 9.62 10.37 -10.74
CA ARG A 32 8.60 11.40 -10.58
C ARG A 32 7.51 10.87 -9.67
N ASP A 33 6.64 11.77 -9.23
CA ASP A 33 5.51 11.39 -8.40
C ASP A 33 4.42 10.76 -9.24
N PRO A 34 3.63 9.85 -8.67
CA PRO A 34 2.53 9.22 -9.40
C PRO A 34 1.38 10.20 -9.62
N GLU A 35 0.71 10.07 -10.76
CA GLU A 35 -0.52 10.80 -11.00
C GLU A 35 -1.68 10.04 -10.36
N PRO A 36 -2.83 10.71 -10.15
CA PRO A 36 -3.93 10.08 -9.41
C PRO A 36 -4.39 8.74 -9.96
N HIS A 37 -4.27 8.53 -11.26
CA HIS A 37 -4.72 7.29 -11.88
C HIS A 37 -3.64 6.21 -11.93
N GLU A 38 -2.42 6.51 -11.51
CA GLU A 38 -1.32 5.56 -11.63
C GLU A 38 -1.23 4.70 -10.36
N PRO A 39 -0.82 3.44 -10.51
CA PRO A 39 -0.80 2.52 -9.37
C PRO A 39 0.40 2.76 -8.45
N LEU A 40 0.15 2.73 -7.14
CA LEU A 40 1.23 2.71 -6.16
C LEU A 40 1.78 1.30 -5.98
N LEU A 41 0.98 0.29 -6.29
CA LEU A 41 1.41 -1.10 -6.32
C LEU A 41 1.59 -1.44 -7.78
N PHE A 42 2.83 -1.49 -8.21
CA PHE A 42 3.14 -1.57 -9.64
C PHE A 42 4.05 -2.75 -9.93
N ASP A 43 4.05 -3.17 -11.20
CA ASP A 43 4.90 -4.24 -11.66
C ASP A 43 6.35 -3.70 -11.74
N PRO A 44 7.26 -4.24 -10.92
CA PRO A 44 8.62 -3.71 -10.87
C PRO A 44 9.44 -3.99 -12.13
N MET A 45 8.95 -4.87 -12.98
CA MET A 45 9.67 -5.24 -14.20
C MET A 45 9.29 -4.41 -15.40
N GLN A 46 8.29 -3.55 -15.27
CA GLN A 46 7.82 -2.73 -16.37
C GLN A 46 8.46 -1.35 -16.32
N ASP A 47 8.73 -0.78 -17.47
CA ASP A 47 9.29 0.57 -17.56
C ASP A 47 8.25 1.64 -17.34
N ASN A 48 6.99 1.31 -17.57
CA ASN A 48 5.88 2.23 -17.35
C ASN A 48 5.10 1.80 -16.11
N PRO A 49 4.42 2.74 -15.43
CA PRO A 49 3.58 2.38 -14.30
C PRO A 49 2.47 1.42 -14.71
N THR A 50 2.63 0.17 -14.37
CA THR A 50 1.70 -0.91 -14.70
C THR A 50 1.23 -1.54 -13.41
N PRO A 51 -0.08 -1.80 -13.25
CA PRO A 51 -0.56 -2.42 -12.01
C PRO A 51 0.12 -3.75 -11.72
N ALA A 52 0.43 -3.97 -10.46
CA ALA A 52 1.06 -5.21 -10.03
C ALA A 52 0.06 -6.36 -10.07
N THR A 53 0.57 -7.57 -10.20
CA THR A 53 -0.27 -8.76 -10.04
C THR A 53 -0.67 -8.87 -8.58
N MET A 54 -1.64 -9.75 -8.28
CA MET A 54 -2.09 -9.95 -6.91
C MET A 54 -0.92 -10.35 -6.01
N SER A 55 -0.09 -11.28 -6.46
CA SER A 55 1.07 -11.72 -5.67
C SER A 55 2.03 -10.57 -5.41
N GLU A 56 2.30 -9.76 -6.43
CA GLU A 56 3.19 -8.63 -6.28
C GLU A 56 2.62 -7.59 -5.32
N ARG A 57 1.32 -7.35 -5.40
CA ARG A 57 0.67 -6.40 -4.50
C ARG A 57 0.83 -6.84 -3.05
N MET A 58 0.63 -8.13 -2.79
CA MET A 58 0.75 -8.65 -1.44
C MET A 58 2.16 -8.46 -0.91
N VAL A 59 3.16 -8.75 -1.73
CA VAL A 59 4.55 -8.57 -1.33
C VAL A 59 4.86 -7.10 -1.06
N GLN A 60 4.41 -6.23 -1.95
CA GLN A 60 4.70 -4.80 -1.81
C GLN A 60 4.01 -4.21 -0.58
N VAL A 61 2.78 -4.61 -0.31
CA VAL A 61 2.07 -4.16 0.88
C VAL A 61 2.77 -4.68 2.14
N ALA A 62 3.18 -5.95 2.12
CA ALA A 62 3.85 -6.53 3.28
C ALA A 62 5.18 -5.82 3.56
N GLU A 63 5.93 -5.52 2.51
CA GLU A 63 7.19 -4.83 2.67
C GLU A 63 7.00 -3.41 3.21
N ALA A 64 6.01 -2.70 2.66
CA ALA A 64 5.75 -1.35 3.11
C ALA A 64 5.25 -1.33 4.55
N ALA A 65 4.38 -2.26 4.90
CA ALA A 65 3.86 -2.35 6.26
C ALA A 65 4.98 -2.65 7.24
N ARG A 66 5.88 -3.54 6.86
CA ARG A 66 7.02 -3.86 7.72
C ARG A 66 7.93 -2.64 7.91
N ALA A 67 8.13 -1.89 6.85
CA ALA A 67 8.99 -0.71 6.91
C ALA A 67 8.46 0.35 7.88
N VAL A 68 7.15 0.43 8.06
CA VAL A 68 6.54 1.39 8.96
C VAL A 68 5.96 0.73 10.22
N ASN A 69 6.27 -0.55 10.40
CA ASN A 69 5.88 -1.29 11.61
C ASN A 69 4.38 -1.36 11.81
N VAL A 70 3.67 -1.67 10.74
CA VAL A 70 2.22 -1.82 10.73
C VAL A 70 1.87 -3.26 10.40
N ASP A 71 0.73 -3.72 10.90
CA ASP A 71 0.27 -5.09 10.64
C ASP A 71 -0.16 -5.23 9.18
N ALA A 72 0.62 -6.00 8.42
CA ALA A 72 0.37 -6.19 6.99
C ALA A 72 -0.96 -6.89 6.74
N SER A 73 -1.36 -7.82 7.61
CA SER A 73 -2.63 -8.53 7.43
C SER A 73 -3.80 -7.58 7.43
N LEU A 74 -3.77 -6.61 8.33
CA LEU A 74 -4.83 -5.64 8.44
C LEU A 74 -4.94 -4.80 7.18
N ILE A 75 -3.79 -4.35 6.68
CA ILE A 75 -3.77 -3.54 5.46
C ILE A 75 -4.29 -4.34 4.28
N MET A 76 -3.87 -5.60 4.18
CA MET A 76 -4.32 -6.45 3.07
C MET A 76 -5.82 -6.69 3.10
N GLN A 77 -6.40 -6.85 4.30
CA GLN A 77 -7.84 -7.01 4.42
C GLN A 77 -8.57 -5.78 3.90
N ILE A 78 -8.09 -4.61 4.26
CA ILE A 78 -8.71 -3.36 3.85
C ILE A 78 -8.64 -3.16 2.36
N LEU A 79 -7.51 -3.51 1.76
CA LEU A 79 -7.31 -3.36 0.33
C LEU A 79 -7.92 -4.50 -0.47
N GLY A 80 -8.47 -5.50 0.20
CA GLY A 80 -9.06 -6.64 -0.46
C GLY A 80 -8.05 -7.58 -1.07
N LEU A 81 -6.82 -7.59 -0.55
CA LEU A 81 -5.79 -8.45 -1.07
C LEU A 81 -5.72 -9.74 -0.26
N GLY A 82 -5.57 -10.81 -0.92
CA GLY A 82 -5.18 -12.02 -0.28
C GLY A 82 -6.16 -12.79 0.52
N TRP A 83 -7.40 -12.68 0.36
CA TRP A 83 -8.13 -13.21 1.25
C TRP A 83 -8.93 -14.18 1.18
N VAL A 84 -9.04 -14.85 1.48
CA VAL A 84 -9.69 -15.68 1.43
C VAL A 84 -10.38 -16.18 2.18
N GLN A 85 -10.87 -16.37 2.38
CA GLN A 85 -11.50 -16.79 3.11
C GLN A 85 -11.90 -17.30 3.01
#